data_fc5c9b9b6d585bea7e05df02ddb2f9fb
#
_entry.id   fc5c9b9b6d585bea7e05df02ddb2f9fb
#
_cell.length_a   1.000
_cell.length_b   1.000
_cell.length_c   1.000
_cell.angle_alpha   90.00
_cell.angle_beta   90.00
_cell.angle_gamma   90.00
#
_symmetry.space_group_name_H-M   'P 1'
#
loop_
_entity.id
_entity.type
_entity.pdbx_description
1 polymer ?
#
loop_
_entity_poly.entity_id
_entity_poly.type
_entity_poly.pdbx_seq_one_letter_code
_entity_poly.pdbx_strand_id
1 'polypeptide(L)'
;MNPTYQLDRSQQRITVEGVTYTAAEIGRISVPESTPEMEHFVEELKSFLQEWFDPSPTLTVHTSGSTGIPKALCVRKAQMMQSAQMTCRFLGLRAGDSALLCMPLRYIAGKMVVVRALVAQLDLCLAVPSGHPLARIAHTPTFAAMVPLQIYNSIQRKEEQIKLMGIKQLLIGGGAIDTALEQAIHTLPGAIYSTYGMTETLSHIALRRLNGKQASPHYTPLEGVHVALSEAGTLCIEAPLVCDQPLITNDIARLYPDGSFTILGRKDNVINTGGIKIQIEEVEQALKSILSQPFAITSLPDPKLGERIVLLYTGKALAPEKLDILPKYQRPKAILYTQEIPLTETGKINRPACRSLAAQLQ
;
A
#
# COMPACT_ATOMS: atom_id res chain seq x y z
N MET A 1 19.22 19.44 -16.08
CA MET A 1 17.91 20.10 -16.22
C MET A 1 16.94 19.48 -15.25
N ASN A 2 16.19 20.27 -14.50
CA ASN A 2 15.11 19.74 -13.65
C ASN A 2 14.02 19.12 -14.55
N PRO A 3 13.43 17.98 -14.18
CA PRO A 3 12.38 17.38 -14.96
C PRO A 3 11.17 18.33 -15.05
N THR A 4 10.59 18.46 -16.23
CA THR A 4 9.39 19.26 -16.46
C THR A 4 8.18 18.36 -16.33
N TYR A 5 7.25 18.71 -15.45
CA TYR A 5 6.00 17.97 -15.21
C TYR A 5 4.81 18.67 -15.84
N GLN A 6 3.93 17.90 -16.50
CA GLN A 6 2.76 18.44 -17.19
C GLN A 6 1.55 18.49 -16.25
N LEU A 7 1.25 19.68 -15.73
CA LEU A 7 0.10 19.92 -14.84
C LEU A 7 -1.12 20.51 -15.55
N ASP A 8 -1.01 20.87 -16.81
CA ASP A 8 -2.15 21.26 -17.64
C ASP A 8 -2.73 20.02 -18.32
N ARG A 9 -3.93 19.60 -17.89
CA ARG A 9 -4.61 18.42 -18.45
C ARG A 9 -4.86 18.51 -19.94
N SER A 10 -5.08 19.70 -20.46
CA SER A 10 -5.33 19.91 -21.92
C SER A 10 -4.10 19.57 -22.77
N GLN A 11 -2.92 19.64 -22.19
CA GLN A 11 -1.64 19.35 -22.84
C GLN A 11 -1.13 17.94 -22.54
N GLN A 12 -1.77 17.20 -21.63
CA GLN A 12 -1.35 15.86 -21.28
C GLN A 12 -1.58 14.86 -22.42
N ARG A 13 -0.67 13.94 -22.54
CA ARG A 13 -0.72 12.77 -23.43
C ARG A 13 -0.35 11.55 -22.62
N ILE A 14 -0.84 10.40 -23.04
CA ILE A 14 -0.49 9.11 -22.42
C ILE A 14 0.31 8.27 -23.41
N THR A 15 1.43 7.74 -22.97
CA THR A 15 2.18 6.73 -23.73
C THR A 15 1.87 5.37 -23.13
N VAL A 16 1.49 4.41 -23.97
CA VAL A 16 1.17 3.04 -23.58
C VAL A 16 1.90 2.10 -24.52
N GLU A 17 2.75 1.23 -23.99
CA GLU A 17 3.57 0.29 -24.77
C GLU A 17 4.30 0.97 -25.94
N GLY A 18 4.90 2.15 -25.67
CA GLY A 18 5.67 2.93 -26.65
C GLY A 18 4.85 3.79 -27.60
N VAL A 19 3.51 3.71 -27.58
CA VAL A 19 2.63 4.51 -28.46
C VAL A 19 1.98 5.64 -27.67
N THR A 20 2.11 6.87 -28.16
CA THR A 20 1.56 8.08 -27.50
C THR A 20 0.19 8.43 -28.05
N TYR A 21 -0.76 8.68 -27.15
CA TYR A 21 -2.15 9.02 -27.48
C TYR A 21 -2.52 10.38 -26.86
N THR A 22 -3.25 11.18 -27.62
CA THR A 22 -3.95 12.38 -27.14
C THR A 22 -5.30 12.00 -26.52
N ALA A 23 -5.96 12.95 -25.87
CA ALA A 23 -7.30 12.75 -25.30
C ALA A 23 -8.32 12.26 -26.36
N ALA A 24 -8.22 12.72 -27.61
CA ALA A 24 -9.11 12.31 -28.70
C ALA A 24 -8.83 10.89 -29.22
N GLU A 25 -7.65 10.35 -28.94
CA GLU A 25 -7.20 9.06 -29.45
C GLU A 25 -7.29 7.91 -28.44
N ILE A 26 -7.75 8.17 -27.21
CA ILE A 26 -7.84 7.17 -26.13
C ILE A 26 -8.59 5.90 -26.57
N GLY A 27 -9.65 6.04 -27.36
CA GLY A 27 -10.40 4.89 -27.88
C GLY A 27 -9.58 3.94 -28.78
N ARG A 28 -8.42 4.39 -29.29
CA ARG A 28 -7.52 3.61 -30.15
C ARG A 28 -6.43 2.84 -29.37
N ILE A 29 -6.35 3.02 -28.06
CA ILE A 29 -5.36 2.28 -27.25
C ILE A 29 -5.59 0.79 -27.44
N SER A 30 -4.54 0.07 -27.82
CA SER A 30 -4.53 -1.37 -27.99
C SER A 30 -3.15 -1.91 -27.68
N VAL A 31 -3.07 -3.17 -27.29
CA VAL A 31 -1.81 -3.87 -27.05
C VAL A 31 -1.69 -5.06 -28.01
N PRO A 32 -0.50 -5.34 -28.56
CA PRO A 32 -0.28 -6.51 -29.38
C PRO A 32 -0.53 -7.81 -28.57
N GLU A 33 -0.97 -8.88 -29.25
CA GLU A 33 -1.14 -10.22 -28.65
C GLU A 33 -1.98 -10.22 -27.35
N SER A 34 -3.12 -9.56 -27.39
CA SER A 34 -3.97 -9.36 -26.23
C SER A 34 -4.74 -10.63 -25.84
N THR A 35 -4.78 -10.94 -24.55
CA THR A 35 -5.72 -11.92 -23.96
C THR A 35 -7.03 -11.23 -23.58
N PRO A 36 -8.15 -11.97 -23.41
CA PRO A 36 -9.41 -11.37 -22.96
C PRO A 36 -9.28 -10.56 -21.67
N GLU A 37 -8.44 -11.02 -20.73
CA GLU A 37 -8.17 -10.28 -19.48
C GLU A 37 -7.41 -8.98 -19.74
N MET A 38 -6.48 -8.97 -20.68
CA MET A 38 -5.74 -7.76 -21.06
C MET A 38 -6.64 -6.79 -21.81
N GLU A 39 -7.51 -7.28 -22.70
CA GLU A 39 -8.51 -6.43 -23.38
C GLU A 39 -9.42 -5.74 -22.38
N HIS A 40 -9.93 -6.49 -21.39
CA HIS A 40 -10.73 -5.92 -20.32
C HIS A 40 -9.95 -4.86 -19.53
N PHE A 41 -8.70 -5.12 -19.19
CA PHE A 41 -7.85 -4.17 -18.47
C PHE A 41 -7.55 -2.90 -19.28
N VAL A 42 -7.37 -3.03 -20.58
CA VAL A 42 -7.23 -1.88 -21.51
C VAL A 42 -8.53 -1.07 -21.56
N GLU A 43 -9.69 -1.70 -21.55
CA GLU A 43 -10.98 -1.00 -21.50
C GLU A 43 -11.18 -0.25 -20.16
N GLU A 44 -10.75 -0.84 -19.03
CA GLU A 44 -10.71 -0.11 -17.74
C GLU A 44 -9.80 1.13 -17.83
N LEU A 45 -8.62 1.02 -18.48
CA LEU A 45 -7.70 2.13 -18.68
C LEU A 45 -8.33 3.22 -19.56
N LYS A 46 -8.97 2.86 -20.68
CA LYS A 46 -9.69 3.80 -21.55
C LYS A 46 -10.78 4.53 -20.79
N SER A 47 -11.59 3.79 -20.02
CA SER A 47 -12.67 4.36 -19.21
C SER A 47 -12.13 5.38 -18.19
N PHE A 48 -11.05 5.04 -17.49
CA PHE A 48 -10.42 5.98 -16.58
C PHE A 48 -9.84 7.21 -17.29
N LEU A 49 -9.19 7.05 -18.43
CA LEU A 49 -8.64 8.17 -19.21
C LEU A 49 -9.75 9.08 -19.79
N GLN A 50 -10.89 8.53 -20.20
CA GLN A 50 -12.05 9.30 -20.60
C GLN A 50 -12.58 10.15 -19.43
N GLU A 51 -12.74 9.54 -18.23
CA GLU A 51 -13.10 10.26 -17.01
C GLU A 51 -12.03 11.33 -16.64
N TRP A 52 -10.75 11.02 -16.85
CA TRP A 52 -9.66 11.95 -16.56
C TRP A 52 -9.70 13.20 -17.44
N PHE A 53 -9.94 13.03 -18.74
CA PHE A 53 -9.93 14.12 -19.71
C PHE A 53 -11.28 14.83 -19.85
N ASP A 54 -12.35 14.34 -19.24
CA ASP A 54 -13.62 15.05 -19.23
C ASP A 54 -13.49 16.43 -18.55
N PRO A 55 -14.41 17.40 -18.81
CA PRO A 55 -14.34 18.75 -18.25
C PRO A 55 -14.44 18.81 -16.73
N SER A 56 -14.98 17.76 -16.06
CA SER A 56 -15.14 17.74 -14.60
C SER A 56 -13.80 17.97 -13.88
N PRO A 57 -13.74 18.86 -12.88
CA PRO A 57 -12.55 19.06 -12.06
C PRO A 57 -12.31 17.91 -11.07
N THR A 58 -13.29 17.02 -10.89
CA THR A 58 -13.29 15.96 -9.90
C THR A 58 -13.55 14.59 -10.52
N LEU A 59 -13.23 13.55 -9.79
CA LEU A 59 -13.63 12.17 -10.08
C LEU A 59 -13.92 11.41 -8.77
N THR A 60 -14.60 10.28 -8.88
CA THR A 60 -14.93 9.44 -7.74
C THR A 60 -13.93 8.30 -7.62
N VAL A 61 -13.41 8.11 -6.41
CA VAL A 61 -12.58 6.96 -6.03
C VAL A 61 -13.25 6.19 -4.90
N HIS A 62 -12.93 4.91 -4.76
CA HIS A 62 -13.45 4.08 -3.69
C HIS A 62 -12.31 3.69 -2.73
N THR A 63 -12.56 3.81 -1.44
CA THR A 63 -11.62 3.31 -0.43
C THR A 63 -11.64 1.79 -0.45
N SER A 64 -10.50 1.15 -0.19
CA SER A 64 -10.40 -0.32 -0.08
C SER A 64 -11.05 -0.89 1.19
N GLY A 65 -11.67 -0.02 2.01
CA GLY A 65 -12.46 -0.37 3.19
C GLY A 65 -11.75 -1.27 4.19
N SER A 66 -10.92 -0.71 5.07
CA SER A 66 -10.43 -1.46 6.26
C SER A 66 -11.58 -1.91 7.18
N THR A 67 -12.76 -1.32 7.02
CA THR A 67 -14.01 -1.61 7.77
C THR A 67 -15.02 -2.44 6.97
N GLY A 68 -14.67 -2.93 5.77
CA GLY A 68 -15.49 -3.86 4.97
C GLY A 68 -16.37 -3.24 3.90
N ILE A 69 -16.88 -2.01 4.04
CA ILE A 69 -17.72 -1.35 3.02
C ILE A 69 -16.90 -0.25 2.33
N PRO A 70 -16.67 -0.34 0.99
CA PRO A 70 -16.02 0.71 0.24
C PRO A 70 -16.79 2.02 0.33
N LYS A 71 -16.12 3.11 0.71
CA LYS A 71 -16.73 4.45 0.70
C LYS A 71 -16.31 5.18 -0.57
N ALA A 72 -17.28 5.79 -1.25
CA ALA A 72 -17.03 6.68 -2.36
C ALA A 72 -16.47 8.01 -1.84
N LEU A 73 -15.38 8.48 -2.44
CA LEU A 73 -14.72 9.74 -2.13
C LEU A 73 -14.60 10.55 -3.43
N CYS A 74 -15.13 11.77 -3.43
CA CYS A 74 -14.94 12.71 -4.52
C CYS A 74 -13.58 13.40 -4.35
N VAL A 75 -12.70 13.30 -5.35
CA VAL A 75 -11.34 13.84 -5.32
C VAL A 75 -11.11 14.81 -6.47
N ARG A 76 -10.28 15.82 -6.25
CA ARG A 76 -9.94 16.80 -7.28
C ARG A 76 -8.78 16.30 -8.15
N LYS A 77 -8.96 16.34 -9.48
CA LYS A 77 -7.93 15.95 -10.45
C LYS A 77 -6.65 16.80 -10.29
N ALA A 78 -6.80 18.10 -9.96
CA ALA A 78 -5.66 18.96 -9.66
C ALA A 78 -4.81 18.45 -8.48
N GLN A 79 -5.44 18.00 -7.39
CA GLN A 79 -4.73 17.42 -6.25
C GLN A 79 -4.06 16.09 -6.59
N MET A 80 -4.69 15.27 -7.44
CA MET A 80 -4.06 14.03 -7.94
C MET A 80 -2.80 14.33 -8.75
N MET A 81 -2.80 15.38 -9.58
CA MET A 81 -1.61 15.83 -10.30
C MET A 81 -0.50 16.28 -9.36
N GLN A 82 -0.84 17.04 -8.30
CA GLN A 82 0.14 17.47 -7.30
C GLN A 82 0.76 16.25 -6.57
N SER A 83 -0.05 15.30 -6.13
CA SER A 83 0.42 14.06 -5.52
C SER A 83 1.35 13.27 -6.45
N ALA A 84 0.99 13.18 -7.74
CA ALA A 84 1.82 12.54 -8.76
C ALA A 84 3.16 13.26 -8.95
N GLN A 85 3.13 14.60 -9.05
CA GLN A 85 4.34 15.43 -9.17
C GLN A 85 5.29 15.26 -7.98
N MET A 86 4.76 15.29 -6.76
CA MET A 86 5.56 15.09 -5.54
C MET A 86 6.30 13.74 -5.59
N THR A 87 5.60 12.66 -5.95
CA THR A 87 6.21 11.34 -6.11
C THR A 87 7.26 11.32 -7.21
N CYS A 88 6.92 11.82 -8.41
CA CYS A 88 7.83 11.80 -9.56
C CYS A 88 9.09 12.62 -9.30
N ARG A 89 8.95 13.77 -8.61
CA ARG A 89 10.07 14.61 -8.21
C ARG A 89 10.99 13.89 -7.22
N PHE A 90 10.41 13.28 -6.18
CA PHE A 90 11.16 12.53 -5.18
C PHE A 90 11.95 11.36 -5.80
N LEU A 91 11.32 10.60 -6.70
CA LEU A 91 11.95 9.46 -7.37
C LEU A 91 12.84 9.85 -8.55
N GLY A 92 12.86 11.13 -8.95
CA GLY A 92 13.64 11.60 -10.10
C GLY A 92 13.14 11.08 -11.45
N LEU A 93 11.85 10.74 -11.57
CA LEU A 93 11.26 10.22 -12.81
C LEU A 93 11.18 11.32 -13.86
N ARG A 94 11.43 10.94 -15.13
CA ARG A 94 11.52 11.87 -16.26
C ARG A 94 10.73 11.36 -17.45
N ALA A 95 10.43 12.24 -18.37
CA ALA A 95 9.80 11.88 -19.64
C ALA A 95 10.59 10.77 -20.36
N GLY A 96 9.90 9.75 -20.82
CA GLY A 96 10.46 8.56 -21.46
C GLY A 96 10.88 7.44 -20.50
N ASP A 97 10.88 7.64 -19.17
CA ASP A 97 10.96 6.52 -18.23
C ASP A 97 9.73 5.65 -18.36
N SER A 98 9.86 4.34 -18.11
CA SER A 98 8.74 3.41 -18.16
C SER A 98 8.15 3.13 -16.77
N ALA A 99 6.83 2.98 -16.69
CA ALA A 99 6.08 2.73 -15.46
C ALA A 99 5.20 1.49 -15.60
N LEU A 100 5.28 0.55 -14.66
CA LEU A 100 4.43 -0.64 -14.65
C LEU A 100 3.06 -0.34 -14.07
N LEU A 101 2.00 -0.53 -14.86
CA LEU A 101 0.62 -0.55 -14.39
C LEU A 101 0.17 -2.01 -14.19
N CYS A 102 0.17 -2.47 -12.95
CA CYS A 102 -0.17 -3.85 -12.56
C CYS A 102 -1.18 -3.92 -11.42
N MET A 103 -1.86 -2.81 -11.13
CA MET A 103 -2.89 -2.72 -10.09
C MET A 103 -4.24 -2.39 -10.70
N PRO A 104 -5.36 -2.89 -10.13
CA PRO A 104 -6.70 -2.60 -10.63
C PRO A 104 -7.01 -1.11 -10.60
N LEU A 105 -7.60 -0.59 -11.68
CA LEU A 105 -7.98 0.82 -11.83
C LEU A 105 -9.23 1.21 -11.01
N ARG A 106 -9.96 0.22 -10.47
CA ARG A 106 -11.03 0.49 -9.49
C ARG A 106 -10.50 1.10 -8.18
N TYR A 107 -9.21 0.89 -7.84
CA TYR A 107 -8.55 1.47 -6.67
C TYR A 107 -7.69 2.68 -7.02
N ILE A 108 -7.57 3.59 -6.06
CA ILE A 108 -6.78 4.82 -6.22
C ILE A 108 -5.31 4.53 -6.58
N ALA A 109 -4.75 3.42 -6.10
CA ALA A 109 -3.36 3.05 -6.36
C ALA A 109 -3.08 2.84 -7.86
N GLY A 110 -3.94 2.10 -8.58
CA GLY A 110 -3.83 1.94 -10.03
C GLY A 110 -4.01 3.26 -10.78
N LYS A 111 -5.06 4.02 -10.42
CA LYS A 111 -5.32 5.35 -11.00
C LYS A 111 -4.10 6.28 -10.85
N MET A 112 -3.44 6.29 -9.69
CA MET A 112 -2.28 7.15 -9.44
C MET A 112 -1.02 6.74 -10.22
N VAL A 113 -0.88 5.48 -10.64
CA VAL A 113 0.19 5.11 -11.60
C VAL A 113 -0.05 5.80 -12.95
N VAL A 114 -1.30 5.76 -13.45
CA VAL A 114 -1.67 6.44 -14.70
C VAL A 114 -1.48 7.96 -14.58
N VAL A 115 -1.90 8.56 -13.46
CA VAL A 115 -1.72 10.02 -13.27
C VAL A 115 -0.24 10.41 -13.23
N ARG A 116 0.63 9.58 -12.62
CA ARG A 116 2.09 9.78 -12.67
C ARG A 116 2.61 9.72 -14.10
N ALA A 117 2.13 8.76 -14.90
CA ALA A 117 2.51 8.66 -16.30
C ALA A 117 2.08 9.89 -17.11
N LEU A 118 0.87 10.40 -16.90
CA LEU A 118 0.40 11.63 -17.54
C LEU A 118 1.25 12.86 -17.13
N VAL A 119 1.53 13.02 -15.83
CA VAL A 119 2.23 14.18 -15.28
C VAL A 119 3.72 14.17 -15.67
N ALA A 120 4.39 13.04 -15.58
CA ALA A 120 5.81 12.91 -15.86
C ALA A 120 6.12 12.39 -17.27
N GLN A 121 5.10 12.18 -18.12
CA GLN A 121 5.22 11.67 -19.49
C GLN A 121 5.95 10.32 -19.54
N LEU A 122 5.53 9.38 -18.67
CA LEU A 122 6.09 8.05 -18.61
C LEU A 122 5.41 7.13 -19.63
N ASP A 123 6.14 6.12 -20.09
CA ASP A 123 5.59 5.04 -20.90
C ASP A 123 4.99 3.95 -19.99
N LEU A 124 3.68 3.74 -20.09
CA LEU A 124 2.97 2.70 -19.33
C LEU A 124 3.19 1.32 -19.94
N CYS A 125 3.87 0.46 -19.20
CA CYS A 125 3.91 -0.97 -19.46
C CYS A 125 2.71 -1.63 -18.75
N LEU A 126 1.88 -2.36 -19.48
CA LEU A 126 0.66 -2.96 -18.93
C LEU A 126 0.90 -4.40 -18.48
N ALA A 127 0.44 -4.71 -17.28
CA ALA A 127 0.35 -6.07 -16.78
C ALA A 127 -1.01 -6.29 -16.12
N VAL A 128 -1.76 -7.29 -16.54
CA VAL A 128 -3.04 -7.63 -15.89
C VAL A 128 -2.82 -7.81 -14.39
N PRO A 129 -3.64 -7.15 -13.54
CA PRO A 129 -3.52 -7.27 -12.10
C PRO A 129 -3.56 -8.73 -11.63
N SER A 130 -2.47 -9.19 -11.05
CA SER A 130 -2.30 -10.55 -10.57
C SER A 130 -1.26 -10.62 -9.46
N GLY A 131 -1.08 -11.80 -8.85
CA GLY A 131 0.02 -12.03 -7.90
C GLY A 131 1.41 -12.11 -8.56
N HIS A 132 1.49 -12.17 -9.91
CA HIS A 132 2.71 -12.34 -10.70
C HIS A 132 2.80 -11.31 -11.84
N PRO A 133 2.85 -10.01 -11.53
CA PRO A 133 2.75 -8.97 -12.56
C PRO A 133 3.97 -8.92 -13.49
N LEU A 134 5.12 -9.40 -13.05
CA LEU A 134 6.34 -9.38 -13.84
C LEU A 134 6.47 -10.59 -14.79
N ALA A 135 5.60 -11.59 -14.69
CA ALA A 135 5.73 -12.83 -15.48
C ALA A 135 5.68 -12.58 -16.99
N ARG A 136 4.77 -11.71 -17.45
CA ARG A 136 4.46 -11.51 -18.87
C ARG A 136 4.91 -10.17 -19.47
N ILE A 137 5.59 -9.30 -18.70
CA ILE A 137 6.10 -8.04 -19.26
C ILE A 137 7.29 -8.31 -20.20
N ALA A 138 7.33 -7.60 -21.32
CA ALA A 138 8.40 -7.74 -22.30
C ALA A 138 9.72 -7.08 -21.81
N HIS A 139 9.61 -5.94 -21.16
CA HIS A 139 10.76 -5.14 -20.72
C HIS A 139 10.65 -4.80 -19.23
N THR A 140 11.80 -4.69 -18.57
CA THR A 140 11.85 -4.24 -17.17
C THR A 140 11.55 -2.76 -17.09
N PRO A 141 10.50 -2.33 -16.34
CA PRO A 141 10.16 -0.92 -16.21
C PRO A 141 11.17 -0.16 -15.33
N THR A 142 11.32 1.15 -15.57
CA THR A 142 12.12 2.03 -14.71
C THR A 142 11.48 2.18 -13.33
N PHE A 143 10.15 2.31 -13.30
CA PHE A 143 9.35 2.53 -12.11
C PHE A 143 8.24 1.48 -11.98
N ALA A 144 8.02 1.00 -10.78
CA ALA A 144 6.86 0.17 -10.44
C ALA A 144 6.28 0.54 -9.07
N ALA A 145 4.96 0.38 -8.93
CA ALA A 145 4.27 0.39 -7.64
C ALA A 145 3.56 -0.96 -7.48
N MET A 146 3.88 -1.70 -6.42
CA MET A 146 3.43 -3.07 -6.21
C MET A 146 2.97 -3.28 -4.76
N VAL A 147 2.20 -4.33 -4.52
CA VAL A 147 1.84 -4.73 -3.16
C VAL A 147 2.83 -5.77 -2.60
N PRO A 148 2.95 -5.93 -1.26
CA PRO A 148 3.90 -6.88 -0.66
C PRO A 148 3.78 -8.30 -1.21
N LEU A 149 2.56 -8.80 -1.45
CA LEU A 149 2.31 -10.13 -2.02
C LEU A 149 2.93 -10.30 -3.41
N GLN A 150 2.84 -9.27 -4.28
CA GLN A 150 3.45 -9.30 -5.61
C GLN A 150 4.97 -9.39 -5.53
N ILE A 151 5.58 -8.63 -4.62
CA ILE A 151 7.03 -8.69 -4.39
C ILE A 151 7.44 -10.06 -3.87
N TYR A 152 6.74 -10.58 -2.85
CA TYR A 152 6.98 -11.91 -2.31
C TYR A 152 6.96 -12.99 -3.41
N ASN A 153 5.92 -13.00 -4.24
CA ASN A 153 5.77 -13.98 -5.33
C ASN A 153 6.86 -13.80 -6.39
N SER A 154 7.20 -12.57 -6.75
CA SER A 154 8.23 -12.29 -7.78
C SER A 154 9.64 -12.70 -7.31
N ILE A 155 9.94 -12.61 -6.02
CA ILE A 155 11.23 -13.08 -5.46
C ILE A 155 11.34 -14.60 -5.57
N GLN A 156 10.23 -15.35 -5.47
CA GLN A 156 10.22 -16.82 -5.52
C GLN A 156 10.38 -17.40 -6.94
N ARG A 157 10.23 -16.60 -7.99
CA ARG A 157 10.35 -17.02 -9.38
C ARG A 157 11.54 -16.38 -10.06
N LYS A 158 12.50 -17.18 -10.47
CA LYS A 158 13.79 -16.70 -11.04
C LYS A 158 13.63 -15.68 -12.18
N GLU A 159 12.68 -15.91 -13.09
CA GLU A 159 12.43 -15.00 -14.22
C GLU A 159 11.87 -13.66 -13.77
N GLU A 160 10.92 -13.67 -12.83
CA GLU A 160 10.37 -12.44 -12.26
C GLU A 160 11.40 -11.74 -11.36
N GLN A 161 12.21 -12.49 -10.61
CA GLN A 161 13.28 -11.95 -9.78
C GLN A 161 14.29 -11.14 -10.61
N ILE A 162 14.69 -11.65 -11.80
CA ILE A 162 15.58 -10.93 -12.70
C ILE A 162 14.97 -9.59 -13.12
N LYS A 163 13.68 -9.58 -13.49
CA LYS A 163 12.97 -8.35 -13.85
C LYS A 163 12.84 -7.40 -12.66
N LEU A 164 12.50 -7.93 -11.48
CA LEU A 164 12.40 -7.15 -10.24
C LEU A 164 13.72 -6.46 -9.90
N MET A 165 14.85 -7.15 -10.06
CA MET A 165 16.21 -6.61 -9.84
C MET A 165 16.57 -5.48 -10.83
N GLY A 166 15.95 -5.44 -12.00
CA GLY A 166 16.16 -4.39 -13.00
C GLY A 166 15.36 -3.10 -12.76
N ILE A 167 14.34 -3.12 -11.87
CA ILE A 167 13.51 -1.94 -11.57
C ILE A 167 14.35 -0.94 -10.78
N LYS A 168 14.47 0.29 -11.31
CA LYS A 168 15.27 1.34 -10.68
C LYS A 168 14.58 1.98 -9.49
N GLN A 169 13.27 2.19 -9.58
CA GLN A 169 12.44 2.84 -8.55
C GLN A 169 11.22 1.96 -8.24
N LEU A 170 11.14 1.42 -7.03
CA LEU A 170 10.07 0.54 -6.61
C LEU A 170 9.37 1.07 -5.38
N LEU A 171 8.06 1.28 -5.48
CA LEU A 171 7.20 1.59 -4.35
C LEU A 171 6.44 0.34 -3.91
N ILE A 172 6.43 0.06 -2.63
CA ILE A 172 5.68 -1.04 -2.03
C ILE A 172 4.64 -0.44 -1.09
N GLY A 173 3.37 -0.67 -1.39
CA GLY A 173 2.27 -0.11 -0.64
C GLY A 173 1.08 -1.06 -0.51
N GLY A 174 0.01 -0.56 0.11
CA GLY A 174 -1.23 -1.32 0.25
C GLY A 174 -1.25 -2.35 1.38
N GLY A 175 -0.14 -2.68 2.02
CA GLY A 175 -0.04 -3.64 3.12
C GLY A 175 1.23 -3.47 3.94
N ALA A 176 1.26 -4.11 5.10
CA ALA A 176 2.48 -4.18 5.91
C ALA A 176 3.50 -5.12 5.25
N ILE A 177 4.77 -4.73 5.32
CA ILE A 177 5.90 -5.55 4.91
C ILE A 177 6.38 -6.29 6.16
N ASP A 178 6.40 -7.61 6.13
CA ASP A 178 6.92 -8.39 7.24
C ASP A 178 8.45 -8.42 7.23
N THR A 179 9.04 -8.85 8.35
CA THR A 179 10.50 -8.86 8.55
C THR A 179 11.22 -9.76 7.54
N ALA A 180 10.63 -10.90 7.16
CA ALA A 180 11.26 -11.82 6.22
C ALA A 180 11.30 -11.23 4.80
N LEU A 181 10.19 -10.62 4.37
CA LEU A 181 10.13 -9.92 3.09
C LEU A 181 11.06 -8.69 3.08
N GLU A 182 11.13 -7.93 4.19
CA GLU A 182 12.04 -6.78 4.30
C GLU A 182 13.50 -7.21 4.20
N GLN A 183 13.89 -8.32 4.82
CA GLN A 183 15.23 -8.90 4.69
C GLN A 183 15.54 -9.33 3.26
N ALA A 184 14.58 -9.97 2.57
CA ALA A 184 14.75 -10.34 1.16
C ALA A 184 14.90 -9.10 0.25
N ILE A 185 14.12 -8.05 0.50
CA ILE A 185 14.19 -6.77 -0.24
C ILE A 185 15.55 -6.09 0.00
N HIS A 186 16.13 -6.20 1.17
CA HIS A 186 17.37 -5.51 1.54
C HIS A 186 18.53 -5.82 0.60
N THR A 187 18.53 -6.99 -0.03
CA THR A 187 19.57 -7.44 -0.98
C THR A 187 19.30 -7.04 -2.43
N LEU A 188 18.10 -6.54 -2.74
CA LEU A 188 17.74 -6.15 -4.09
C LEU A 188 18.42 -4.82 -4.47
N PRO A 189 18.85 -4.67 -5.76
CA PRO A 189 19.33 -3.40 -6.27
C PRO A 189 18.18 -2.39 -6.46
N GLY A 190 18.51 -1.20 -6.96
CA GLY A 190 17.53 -0.15 -7.18
C GLY A 190 17.15 0.60 -5.91
N ALA A 191 16.17 1.46 -6.02
CA ALA A 191 15.65 2.27 -4.92
C ALA A 191 14.27 1.75 -4.51
N ILE A 192 14.17 1.09 -3.36
CA ILE A 192 12.95 0.43 -2.90
C ILE A 192 12.42 1.12 -1.66
N TYR A 193 11.14 1.50 -1.70
CA TYR A 193 10.50 2.26 -0.64
C TYR A 193 9.19 1.60 -0.20
N SER A 194 8.95 1.58 1.11
CA SER A 194 7.62 1.41 1.68
C SER A 194 6.89 2.74 1.66
N THR A 195 5.60 2.72 1.35
CA THR A 195 4.76 3.92 1.27
C THR A 195 3.88 4.06 2.49
N TYR A 196 3.68 5.30 2.96
CA TYR A 196 2.66 5.62 3.94
C TYR A 196 1.70 6.68 3.37
N GLY A 197 0.42 6.39 3.42
CA GLY A 197 -0.66 7.25 2.93
C GLY A 197 -2.00 6.53 2.96
N MET A 198 -3.03 7.23 2.54
CA MET A 198 -4.42 6.75 2.54
C MET A 198 -5.18 7.34 1.34
N THR A 199 -6.43 6.91 1.14
CA THR A 199 -7.25 7.41 0.02
C THR A 199 -7.51 8.91 0.16
N GLU A 200 -7.66 9.39 1.40
CA GLU A 200 -7.89 10.79 1.75
C GLU A 200 -6.68 11.69 1.40
N THR A 201 -5.48 11.13 1.35
CA THR A 201 -4.27 11.80 0.83
C THR A 201 -3.98 11.46 -0.64
N LEU A 202 -4.92 10.82 -1.34
CA LEU A 202 -4.86 10.37 -2.76
C LEU A 202 -3.82 9.29 -3.02
N SER A 203 -2.70 9.35 -2.36
CA SER A 203 -1.58 8.42 -2.46
C SER A 203 -0.73 8.54 -1.18
N HIS A 204 0.51 8.07 -1.25
CA HIS A 204 1.44 8.23 -0.16
C HIS A 204 1.87 9.69 0.04
N ILE A 205 2.07 10.05 1.30
CA ILE A 205 2.59 11.35 1.73
C ILE A 205 3.99 11.22 2.35
N ALA A 206 4.43 10.01 2.61
CA ALA A 206 5.75 9.73 3.15
C ALA A 206 6.30 8.40 2.59
N LEU A 207 7.61 8.30 2.54
CA LEU A 207 8.34 7.14 2.03
C LEU A 207 9.40 6.69 3.03
N ARG A 208 9.56 5.37 3.16
CA ARG A 208 10.62 4.74 3.96
C ARG A 208 11.51 3.92 3.05
N ARG A 209 12.79 4.25 2.97
CA ARG A 209 13.76 3.48 2.20
C ARG A 209 14.00 2.14 2.84
N LEU A 210 13.86 1.03 2.07
CA LEU A 210 13.97 -0.34 2.59
C LEU A 210 15.34 -0.96 2.39
N ASN A 211 16.15 -0.46 1.44
CA ASN A 211 17.38 -1.11 1.04
C ASN A 211 18.54 -0.13 0.78
N GLY A 212 19.75 -0.70 0.67
CA GLY A 212 20.96 0.06 0.41
C GLY A 212 21.42 0.91 1.60
N LYS A 213 22.44 1.77 1.38
CA LYS A 213 23.04 2.60 2.44
C LYS A 213 22.09 3.64 3.04
N GLN A 214 20.99 3.95 2.36
CA GLN A 214 19.97 4.92 2.79
C GLN A 214 18.76 4.23 3.46
N ALA A 215 18.84 2.92 3.71
CA ALA A 215 17.78 2.22 4.42
C ALA A 215 17.51 2.88 5.78
N SER A 216 16.23 3.06 6.11
CA SER A 216 15.78 3.71 7.34
C SER A 216 14.59 2.96 7.93
N PRO A 217 14.47 2.88 9.25
CA PRO A 217 13.26 2.39 9.90
C PRO A 217 12.14 3.44 9.90
N HIS A 218 12.42 4.69 9.48
CA HIS A 218 11.51 5.81 9.59
C HIS A 218 10.96 6.23 8.24
N TYR A 219 9.71 6.68 8.22
CA TYR A 219 9.09 7.35 7.08
C TYR A 219 9.52 8.81 7.04
N THR A 220 9.94 9.28 5.89
CA THR A 220 10.24 10.68 5.61
C THR A 220 9.08 11.29 4.83
N PRO A 221 8.43 12.37 5.34
CA PRO A 221 7.40 13.09 4.61
C PRO A 221 7.91 13.62 3.27
N LEU A 222 7.06 13.64 2.25
CA LEU A 222 7.36 14.28 0.97
C LEU A 222 7.39 15.80 1.14
N GLU A 223 8.01 16.48 0.19
CA GLU A 223 8.09 17.95 0.16
C GLU A 223 6.70 18.60 0.27
N GLY A 224 6.52 19.55 1.19
CA GLY A 224 5.26 20.23 1.43
C GLY A 224 4.26 19.46 2.30
N VAL A 225 4.68 18.32 2.88
CA VAL A 225 3.89 17.58 3.86
C VAL A 225 4.45 17.81 5.25
N HIS A 226 3.59 18.21 6.18
CA HIS A 226 3.90 18.36 7.60
C HIS A 226 3.14 17.32 8.42
N VAL A 227 3.79 16.79 9.44
CA VAL A 227 3.20 15.80 10.35
C VAL A 227 3.37 16.26 11.80
N ALA A 228 2.35 15.99 12.58
CA ALA A 228 2.32 16.27 14.02
C ALA A 228 1.63 15.12 14.76
N LEU A 229 1.66 15.13 16.09
CA LEU A 229 0.86 14.21 16.91
C LEU A 229 -0.35 14.93 17.47
N SER A 230 -1.49 14.27 17.47
CA SER A 230 -2.66 14.68 18.24
C SER A 230 -2.42 14.47 19.73
N GLU A 231 -3.30 15.00 20.57
CA GLU A 231 -3.31 14.71 22.02
C GLU A 231 -3.41 13.21 22.34
N ALA A 232 -4.02 12.43 21.44
CA ALA A 232 -4.14 10.98 21.58
C ALA A 232 -2.91 10.20 21.07
N GLY A 233 -1.84 10.88 20.61
CA GLY A 233 -0.63 10.28 20.08
C GLY A 233 -0.81 9.69 18.65
N THR A 234 -1.88 10.05 17.96
CA THR A 234 -2.10 9.65 16.56
C THR A 234 -1.54 10.69 15.59
N LEU A 235 -1.12 10.21 14.41
CA LEU A 235 -0.53 11.06 13.39
C LEU A 235 -1.57 12.04 12.82
N CYS A 236 -1.21 13.33 12.83
CA CYS A 236 -1.89 14.40 12.11
C CYS A 236 -1.09 14.71 10.85
N ILE A 237 -1.78 14.84 9.71
CA ILE A 237 -1.17 15.10 8.40
C ILE A 237 -1.69 16.44 7.90
N GLU A 238 -0.79 17.33 7.58
CA GLU A 238 -1.07 18.58 6.87
C GLU A 238 -0.34 18.55 5.52
N ALA A 239 -1.12 18.44 4.44
CA ALA A 239 -0.63 18.27 3.08
C ALA A 239 -1.48 19.11 2.10
N PRO A 240 -1.38 20.44 2.11
CA PRO A 240 -2.32 21.37 1.46
C PRO A 240 -2.38 21.21 -0.06
N LEU A 241 -1.36 20.62 -0.69
CA LEU A 241 -1.36 20.31 -2.13
C LEU A 241 -2.28 19.14 -2.49
N VAL A 242 -2.58 18.25 -1.54
CA VAL A 242 -3.30 17.00 -1.80
C VAL A 242 -4.57 16.83 -0.97
N CYS A 243 -4.72 17.55 0.12
CA CYS A 243 -5.96 17.59 0.91
C CYS A 243 -6.18 19.00 1.50
N ASP A 244 -7.45 19.42 1.56
CA ASP A 244 -7.80 20.81 1.93
C ASP A 244 -7.74 21.07 3.43
N GLN A 245 -7.88 20.02 4.24
CA GLN A 245 -7.91 20.11 5.69
C GLN A 245 -6.88 19.16 6.30
N PRO A 246 -6.29 19.50 7.44
CA PRO A 246 -5.49 18.57 8.19
C PRO A 246 -6.27 17.29 8.51
N LEU A 247 -5.62 16.15 8.35
CA LEU A 247 -6.20 14.84 8.61
C LEU A 247 -5.68 14.28 9.93
N ILE A 248 -6.58 14.02 10.86
CA ILE A 248 -6.25 13.27 12.09
C ILE A 248 -6.49 11.79 11.80
N THR A 249 -5.42 11.02 11.83
CA THR A 249 -5.49 9.59 11.55
C THR A 249 -5.81 8.78 12.81
N ASN A 250 -6.08 7.47 12.65
CA ASN A 250 -6.09 6.51 13.75
C ASN A 250 -4.73 5.81 13.94
N ASP A 251 -3.69 6.22 13.22
CA ASP A 251 -2.37 5.60 13.29
C ASP A 251 -1.56 6.23 14.43
N ILE A 252 -1.25 5.44 15.46
CA ILE A 252 -0.37 5.85 16.56
C ILE A 252 1.05 5.94 16.01
N ALA A 253 1.72 7.06 16.25
CA ALA A 253 3.03 7.32 15.67
C ALA A 253 4.03 7.84 16.71
N ARG A 254 5.31 7.76 16.34
CA ARG A 254 6.42 8.44 17.01
C ARG A 254 7.08 9.38 16.01
N LEU A 255 7.22 10.64 16.36
CA LEU A 255 7.95 11.64 15.60
C LEU A 255 9.40 11.72 16.06
N TYR A 256 10.28 12.06 15.13
CA TYR A 256 11.70 12.29 15.38
C TYR A 256 12.09 13.75 15.08
N PRO A 257 13.21 14.25 15.65
CA PRO A 257 13.61 15.66 15.49
C PRO A 257 13.87 16.12 14.04
N ASP A 258 14.15 15.17 13.14
CA ASP A 258 14.37 15.42 11.71
C ASP A 258 13.07 15.47 10.89
N GLY A 259 11.90 15.38 11.56
CA GLY A 259 10.59 15.36 10.94
C GLY A 259 10.17 13.99 10.39
N SER A 260 11.02 12.98 10.51
CA SER A 260 10.64 11.60 10.17
C SER A 260 9.73 10.99 11.24
N PHE A 261 9.07 9.87 10.92
CA PHE A 261 8.17 9.22 11.87
C PHE A 261 8.13 7.70 11.68
N THR A 262 7.66 7.01 12.71
CA THR A 262 7.37 5.58 12.67
C THR A 262 5.92 5.34 13.10
N ILE A 263 5.21 4.45 12.41
CA ILE A 263 3.89 3.99 12.81
C ILE A 263 4.07 2.83 13.81
N LEU A 264 3.45 2.96 14.97
CA LEU A 264 3.50 1.98 16.04
C LEU A 264 2.31 1.01 15.98
N GLY A 265 1.18 1.47 15.42
CA GLY A 265 -0.04 0.69 15.29
C GLY A 265 -1.26 1.58 15.10
N ARG A 266 -2.45 1.03 15.32
CA ARG A 266 -3.71 1.79 15.15
C ARG A 266 -4.47 1.90 16.47
N LYS A 267 -5.06 3.07 16.71
CA LYS A 267 -5.89 3.35 17.89
C LYS A 267 -7.11 2.40 18.00
N ASP A 268 -7.67 2.01 16.86
CA ASP A 268 -8.80 1.08 16.76
C ASP A 268 -8.40 -0.40 16.90
N ASN A 269 -7.09 -0.70 16.94
CA ASN A 269 -6.53 -2.04 17.17
C ASN A 269 -5.94 -2.21 18.58
N VAL A 270 -6.35 -1.37 19.53
CA VAL A 270 -5.93 -1.48 20.94
C VAL A 270 -6.88 -2.40 21.68
N ILE A 271 -6.36 -3.44 22.33
CA ILE A 271 -7.09 -4.32 23.27
C ILE A 271 -6.92 -3.75 24.67
N ASN A 272 -8.03 -3.52 25.38
CA ASN A 272 -7.99 -3.07 26.79
C ASN A 272 -8.22 -4.27 27.71
N THR A 273 -7.14 -4.86 28.19
CA THR A 273 -7.17 -6.07 29.03
C THR A 273 -6.71 -5.76 30.45
N GLY A 274 -7.60 -5.86 31.41
CA GLY A 274 -7.28 -5.59 32.82
C GLY A 274 -6.78 -4.15 33.09
N GLY A 275 -7.27 -3.17 32.31
CA GLY A 275 -6.82 -1.77 32.40
C GLY A 275 -5.52 -1.47 31.64
N ILE A 276 -4.90 -2.46 31.01
CA ILE A 276 -3.68 -2.29 30.23
C ILE A 276 -4.06 -2.21 28.75
N LYS A 277 -3.59 -1.16 28.06
CA LYS A 277 -3.76 -1.00 26.61
C LYS A 277 -2.68 -1.77 25.87
N ILE A 278 -3.08 -2.76 25.08
CA ILE A 278 -2.19 -3.63 24.30
C ILE A 278 -2.39 -3.33 22.82
N GLN A 279 -1.32 -2.96 22.15
CA GLN A 279 -1.32 -2.76 20.71
C GLN A 279 -1.22 -4.12 20.01
N ILE A 280 -2.21 -4.46 19.17
CA ILE A 280 -2.24 -5.75 18.45
C ILE A 280 -0.99 -5.93 17.60
N GLU A 281 -0.56 -4.89 16.90
CA GLU A 281 0.57 -4.93 15.99
C GLU A 281 1.90 -5.25 16.70
N GLU A 282 2.09 -4.78 17.93
CA GLU A 282 3.27 -5.10 18.74
C GLU A 282 3.32 -6.60 19.08
N VAL A 283 2.17 -7.16 19.49
CA VAL A 283 2.07 -8.59 19.81
C VAL A 283 2.29 -9.44 18.57
N GLU A 284 1.66 -9.07 17.45
CA GLU A 284 1.84 -9.77 16.17
C GLU A 284 3.28 -9.69 15.68
N GLN A 285 3.93 -8.53 15.79
CA GLN A 285 5.33 -8.37 15.37
C GLN A 285 6.27 -9.28 16.19
N ALA A 286 6.06 -9.38 17.50
CA ALA A 286 6.84 -10.29 18.34
C ALA A 286 6.61 -11.76 17.97
N LEU A 287 5.35 -12.15 17.69
CA LEU A 287 5.01 -13.52 17.33
C LEU A 287 5.47 -13.94 15.93
N LYS A 288 5.62 -13.00 14.98
CA LYS A 288 6.12 -13.31 13.63
C LYS A 288 7.50 -13.96 13.61
N SER A 289 8.34 -13.68 14.61
CA SER A 289 9.68 -14.28 14.70
C SER A 289 9.67 -15.77 15.05
N ILE A 290 8.55 -16.29 15.58
CA ILE A 290 8.44 -17.67 16.11
C ILE A 290 7.32 -18.48 15.49
N LEU A 291 6.32 -17.82 14.88
CA LEU A 291 5.20 -18.49 14.22
C LEU A 291 5.40 -18.48 12.71
N SER A 292 5.49 -19.66 12.11
CA SER A 292 5.68 -19.84 10.66
C SER A 292 4.37 -19.93 9.89
N GLN A 293 3.26 -20.23 10.56
CA GLN A 293 1.93 -20.32 9.95
C GLN A 293 1.17 -19.01 10.11
N PRO A 294 0.22 -18.70 9.20
CA PRO A 294 -0.62 -17.52 9.31
C PRO A 294 -1.34 -17.45 10.68
N PHE A 295 -1.39 -16.26 11.25
CA PHE A 295 -2.05 -16.00 12.52
C PHE A 295 -2.58 -14.56 12.58
N ALA A 296 -3.47 -14.33 13.54
CA ALA A 296 -3.92 -12.98 13.89
C ALA A 296 -4.19 -12.87 15.39
N ILE A 297 -3.88 -11.71 15.96
CA ILE A 297 -4.31 -11.35 17.31
C ILE A 297 -5.65 -10.65 17.24
N THR A 298 -6.57 -11.05 18.11
CA THR A 298 -7.87 -10.41 18.30
C THR A 298 -8.24 -10.39 19.78
N SER A 299 -9.43 -9.87 20.11
CA SER A 299 -9.94 -9.90 21.47
C SER A 299 -11.33 -10.49 21.54
N LEU A 300 -11.65 -11.05 22.69
CA LEU A 300 -13.01 -11.44 23.07
C LEU A 300 -13.37 -10.81 24.42
N PRO A 301 -14.67 -10.55 24.67
CA PRO A 301 -15.12 -10.09 25.98
C PRO A 301 -14.67 -11.05 27.09
N ASP A 302 -14.27 -10.49 28.22
CA ASP A 302 -13.87 -11.22 29.43
C ASP A 302 -14.47 -10.54 30.67
N PRO A 303 -15.24 -11.26 31.50
CA PRO A 303 -15.91 -10.65 32.66
C PRO A 303 -14.97 -10.01 33.68
N LYS A 304 -13.71 -10.50 33.76
CA LYS A 304 -12.72 -10.06 34.74
C LYS A 304 -11.77 -9.00 34.18
N LEU A 305 -11.42 -9.13 32.89
CA LEU A 305 -10.41 -8.29 32.26
C LEU A 305 -11.01 -7.21 31.34
N GLY A 306 -12.34 -7.22 31.11
CA GLY A 306 -13.00 -6.43 30.06
C GLY A 306 -12.83 -7.10 28.68
N GLU A 307 -11.59 -7.19 28.19
CA GLU A 307 -11.23 -7.96 27.01
C GLU A 307 -10.06 -8.90 27.32
N ARG A 308 -10.09 -10.10 26.73
CA ARG A 308 -8.94 -11.03 26.73
C ARG A 308 -8.31 -11.12 25.34
N ILE A 309 -7.00 -11.20 25.30
CA ILE A 309 -6.24 -11.40 24.07
C ILE A 309 -6.43 -12.84 23.59
N VAL A 310 -6.71 -12.99 22.29
CA VAL A 310 -6.90 -14.29 21.63
C VAL A 310 -5.99 -14.36 20.42
N LEU A 311 -5.31 -15.51 20.27
CA LEU A 311 -4.53 -15.86 19.09
C LEU A 311 -5.38 -16.77 18.18
N LEU A 312 -5.71 -16.31 16.97
CA LEU A 312 -6.16 -17.18 15.89
C LEU A 312 -4.93 -17.74 15.18
N TYR A 313 -4.88 -19.06 14.99
CA TYR A 313 -3.71 -19.73 14.44
C TYR A 313 -4.09 -20.84 13.45
N THR A 314 -3.44 -20.87 12.28
CA THR A 314 -3.74 -21.87 11.24
C THR A 314 -2.91 -23.15 11.39
N GLY A 315 -1.93 -23.19 12.30
CA GLY A 315 -1.14 -24.39 12.58
C GLY A 315 -1.92 -25.44 13.38
N LYS A 316 -1.42 -26.67 13.38
CA LYS A 316 -2.10 -27.83 14.03
C LYS A 316 -2.00 -27.80 15.58
N ALA A 317 -0.88 -27.37 16.11
CA ALA A 317 -0.66 -27.23 17.54
C ALA A 317 0.43 -26.18 17.81
N LEU A 318 0.26 -25.41 18.85
CA LEU A 318 1.25 -24.43 19.31
C LEU A 318 1.60 -24.74 20.77
N ALA A 319 2.87 -25.00 21.02
CA ALA A 319 3.36 -25.19 22.39
C ALA A 319 3.25 -23.85 23.14
N PRO A 320 2.57 -23.81 24.31
CA PRO A 320 2.35 -22.57 25.06
C PRO A 320 3.64 -21.81 25.40
N GLU A 321 4.74 -22.52 25.57
CA GLU A 321 6.08 -21.98 25.91
C GLU A 321 6.60 -21.04 24.81
N LYS A 322 6.16 -21.23 23.57
CA LYS A 322 6.49 -20.31 22.47
C LYS A 322 5.96 -18.90 22.69
N LEU A 323 4.91 -18.75 23.48
CA LEU A 323 4.33 -17.45 23.83
C LEU A 323 5.10 -16.75 24.97
N ASP A 324 6.10 -17.40 25.56
CA ASP A 324 6.91 -16.85 26.67
C ASP A 324 7.82 -15.70 26.24
N ILE A 325 8.03 -15.51 24.93
CA ILE A 325 8.69 -14.33 24.36
C ILE A 325 7.90 -13.03 24.65
N LEU A 326 6.58 -13.16 24.83
CA LEU A 326 5.72 -12.01 25.13
C LEU A 326 5.72 -11.70 26.63
N PRO A 327 5.70 -10.42 27.02
CA PRO A 327 5.40 -10.01 28.38
C PRO A 327 4.09 -10.66 28.86
N LYS A 328 4.03 -11.00 30.15
CA LYS A 328 2.90 -11.73 30.73
C LYS A 328 1.53 -11.15 30.41
N TYR A 329 1.41 -9.83 30.36
CA TYR A 329 0.16 -9.12 30.08
C TYR A 329 -0.19 -9.07 28.59
N GLN A 330 0.76 -9.33 27.69
CA GLN A 330 0.54 -9.40 26.22
C GLN A 330 0.23 -10.83 25.76
N ARG A 331 0.40 -11.84 26.60
CA ARG A 331 0.20 -13.25 26.24
C ARG A 331 -1.28 -13.53 25.96
N PRO A 332 -1.61 -14.13 24.81
CA PRO A 332 -2.96 -14.61 24.53
C PRO A 332 -3.47 -15.53 25.64
N LYS A 333 -4.70 -15.32 26.06
CA LYS A 333 -5.38 -16.17 27.07
C LYS A 333 -6.06 -17.38 26.43
N ALA A 334 -6.23 -17.36 25.11
CA ALA A 334 -6.74 -18.50 24.34
C ALA A 334 -6.02 -18.56 23.00
N ILE A 335 -5.78 -19.78 22.52
CA ILE A 335 -5.32 -20.10 21.17
C ILE A 335 -6.49 -20.82 20.51
N LEU A 336 -7.03 -20.22 19.45
CA LEU A 336 -8.13 -20.77 18.65
C LEU A 336 -7.59 -21.17 17.29
N TYR A 337 -7.83 -22.43 16.93
CA TYR A 337 -7.32 -22.99 15.68
C TYR A 337 -8.36 -22.79 14.56
N THR A 338 -7.89 -22.34 13.42
CA THR A 338 -8.71 -22.10 12.24
C THR A 338 -8.02 -22.61 10.97
N GLN A 339 -8.77 -22.81 9.89
CA GLN A 339 -8.20 -23.22 8.60
C GLN A 339 -7.50 -22.04 7.91
N GLU A 340 -8.04 -20.83 8.05
CA GLU A 340 -7.51 -19.63 7.43
C GLU A 340 -7.73 -18.38 8.32
N ILE A 341 -6.90 -17.36 8.09
CA ILE A 341 -7.08 -16.06 8.70
C ILE A 341 -7.90 -15.18 7.74
N PRO A 342 -9.04 -14.61 8.19
CA PRO A 342 -9.82 -13.71 7.34
C PRO A 342 -9.02 -12.51 6.84
N LEU A 343 -9.02 -12.32 5.52
CA LEU A 343 -8.36 -11.21 4.85
C LEU A 343 -9.38 -10.30 4.14
N THR A 344 -9.01 -9.06 3.93
CA THR A 344 -9.72 -8.13 3.03
C THR A 344 -9.40 -8.47 1.57
N GLU A 345 -10.14 -7.91 0.60
CA GLU A 345 -9.84 -8.04 -0.83
C GLU A 345 -8.42 -7.57 -1.20
N THR A 346 -7.84 -6.69 -0.40
CA THR A 346 -6.48 -6.18 -0.58
C THR A 346 -5.41 -6.99 0.16
N GLY A 347 -5.78 -8.16 0.74
CA GLY A 347 -4.85 -9.07 1.44
C GLY A 347 -4.43 -8.64 2.84
N LYS A 348 -5.11 -7.64 3.45
CA LYS A 348 -4.88 -7.24 4.85
C LYS A 348 -5.72 -8.10 5.79
N ILE A 349 -5.26 -8.29 7.04
CA ILE A 349 -6.05 -8.97 8.08
C ILE A 349 -7.37 -8.20 8.28
N ASN A 350 -8.49 -8.90 8.10
CA ASN A 350 -9.83 -8.38 8.35
C ASN A 350 -10.15 -8.49 9.85
N ARG A 351 -9.82 -7.45 10.62
CA ARG A 351 -9.96 -7.43 12.10
C ARG A 351 -11.38 -7.73 12.59
N PRO A 352 -12.45 -7.12 12.04
CA PRO A 352 -13.81 -7.47 12.40
C PRO A 352 -14.15 -8.93 12.15
N ALA A 353 -13.78 -9.48 10.99
CA ALA A 353 -14.02 -10.88 10.66
C ALA A 353 -13.23 -11.83 11.57
N CYS A 354 -11.98 -11.49 11.93
CA CYS A 354 -11.19 -12.25 12.90
C CYS A 354 -11.87 -12.28 14.28
N ARG A 355 -12.41 -11.15 14.74
CA ARG A 355 -13.14 -11.10 16.03
C ARG A 355 -14.42 -11.95 16.01
N SER A 356 -15.19 -11.86 14.90
CA SER A 356 -16.37 -12.68 14.70
C SER A 356 -16.04 -14.18 14.65
N LEU A 357 -15.00 -14.56 13.91
CA LEU A 357 -14.51 -15.95 13.85
C LEU A 357 -14.08 -16.47 15.23
N ALA A 358 -13.33 -15.66 15.99
CA ALA A 358 -12.92 -16.02 17.33
C ALA A 358 -14.11 -16.26 18.28
N ALA A 359 -15.19 -15.46 18.13
CA ALA A 359 -16.40 -15.64 18.91
C ALA A 359 -17.17 -16.93 18.55
N GLN A 360 -17.07 -17.40 17.31
CA GLN A 360 -17.69 -18.65 16.85
C GLN A 360 -16.91 -19.90 17.26
N LEU A 361 -15.57 -19.78 17.41
CA LEU A 361 -14.70 -20.90 17.78
C LEU A 361 -14.57 -21.09 19.30
N GLN A 362 -15.18 -20.23 20.10
CA GLN A 362 -15.18 -20.29 21.56
C GLN A 362 -16.24 -21.25 22.07
#